data_b264f69649372ecd87c40d7dd8d8311d
#
_entry.id   b264f69649372ecd87c40d7dd8d8311d
#
_cell.length_a   1.000
_cell.length_b   1.000
_cell.length_c   1.000
_cell.angle_alpha   90.00
_cell.angle_beta   90.00
_cell.angle_gamma   90.00
#
_symmetry.space_group_name_H-M   'P 1'
#
loop_
_entity.id
_entity.type
_entity.pdbx_description
1 polymer ?
#
loop_
_entity_poly.entity_id
_entity_poly.type
_entity_poly.pdbx_seq_one_letter_code
_entity_poly.pdbx_strand_id
1 'polypeptide(L)'
;MGYVKWSYDTLNTFCHDVFRKFGFNEEETNIIKDVLLTADLYGIESHGMQRMVRYDKGIEKGTIHPDAKPEVVFETPVSAVIDGHDGMGQLISHFAMEKAIEKAKKTGVGFVSVRNSNHFGIAGYYAEMASKQGLLGMACTNSEAIMVPVSYTHLRAH
;
A
#
# COMPACT_ATOMS: atom_id res chain seq x y z
N MET A 1 23.17 -17.07 -3.33
CA MET A 1 22.66 -16.60 -4.63
C MET A 1 23.15 -15.18 -4.83
N GLY A 2 23.71 -14.87 -6.00
CA GLY A 2 24.15 -13.49 -6.29
C GLY A 2 22.97 -12.60 -6.65
N TYR A 3 23.01 -11.35 -6.23
CA TYR A 3 22.05 -10.33 -6.66
C TYR A 3 22.26 -10.01 -8.14
N VAL A 4 21.17 -9.92 -8.91
CA VAL A 4 21.17 -9.36 -10.26
C VAL A 4 20.73 -7.92 -10.16
N LYS A 5 21.54 -7.00 -10.67
CA LYS A 5 21.24 -5.55 -10.67
C LYS A 5 20.60 -5.15 -12.00
N TRP A 6 19.52 -4.43 -11.92
CA TRP A 6 18.83 -3.83 -13.06
C TRP A 6 18.80 -2.31 -12.93
N SER A 7 18.73 -1.60 -14.06
CA SER A 7 18.52 -0.15 -14.01
C SER A 7 17.10 0.16 -13.51
N TYR A 8 16.94 1.29 -12.84
CA TYR A 8 15.63 1.79 -12.43
C TYR A 8 14.66 1.88 -13.61
N ASP A 9 15.10 2.42 -14.73
CA ASP A 9 14.25 2.60 -15.91
C ASP A 9 13.74 1.27 -16.46
N THR A 10 14.59 0.23 -16.48
CA THR A 10 14.19 -1.11 -16.91
C THR A 10 13.11 -1.67 -15.99
N LEU A 11 13.29 -1.57 -14.68
CA LEU A 11 12.32 -2.06 -13.71
C LEU A 11 11.03 -1.24 -13.72
N ASN A 12 11.12 0.08 -13.90
CA ASN A 12 9.98 0.98 -14.01
C ASN A 12 9.11 0.63 -15.22
N THR A 13 9.72 0.41 -16.40
CA THR A 13 9.01 0.00 -17.60
C THR A 13 8.37 -1.39 -17.43
N PHE A 14 9.14 -2.35 -16.92
CA PHE A 14 8.63 -3.70 -16.69
C PHE A 14 7.45 -3.72 -15.73
N CYS A 15 7.56 -3.03 -14.61
CA CYS A 15 6.50 -2.93 -13.62
C CYS A 15 5.23 -2.29 -14.21
N HIS A 16 5.40 -1.20 -14.97
CA HIS A 16 4.32 -0.54 -15.69
C HIS A 16 3.59 -1.51 -16.63
N ASP A 17 4.31 -2.21 -17.51
CA ASP A 17 3.72 -3.09 -18.50
C ASP A 17 2.95 -4.25 -17.86
N VAL A 18 3.45 -4.78 -16.75
CA VAL A 18 2.79 -5.88 -16.02
C VAL A 18 1.47 -5.41 -15.40
N PHE A 19 1.44 -4.27 -14.70
CA PHE A 19 0.20 -3.79 -14.08
C PHE A 19 -0.83 -3.33 -15.11
N ARG A 20 -0.38 -2.77 -16.25
CA ARG A 20 -1.27 -2.52 -17.39
C ARG A 20 -1.94 -3.81 -17.91
N LYS A 21 -1.18 -4.91 -17.98
CA LYS A 21 -1.73 -6.23 -18.36
C LYS A 21 -2.69 -6.82 -17.32
N PHE A 22 -2.52 -6.50 -16.05
CA PHE A 22 -3.46 -6.89 -14.99
C PHE A 22 -4.79 -6.10 -15.04
N GLY A 23 -4.91 -5.11 -15.93
CA GLY A 23 -6.14 -4.37 -16.16
C GLY A 23 -6.20 -3.01 -15.45
N PHE A 24 -5.16 -2.62 -14.70
CA PHE A 24 -5.11 -1.30 -14.08
C PHE A 24 -4.96 -0.19 -15.13
N ASN A 25 -5.59 0.95 -14.91
CA ASN A 25 -5.42 2.12 -15.77
C ASN A 25 -4.04 2.78 -15.55
N GLU A 26 -3.75 3.85 -16.27
CA GLU A 26 -2.43 4.52 -16.23
C GLU A 26 -2.11 5.12 -14.87
N GLU A 27 -3.07 5.80 -14.25
CA GLU A 27 -2.93 6.42 -12.93
C GLU A 27 -2.72 5.36 -11.84
N GLU A 28 -3.55 4.35 -11.82
CA GLU A 28 -3.45 3.22 -10.89
C GLU A 28 -2.12 2.49 -11.02
N THR A 29 -1.69 2.23 -12.24
CA THR A 29 -0.39 1.60 -12.53
C THR A 29 0.76 2.45 -11.98
N ASN A 30 0.70 3.77 -12.15
CA ASN A 30 1.72 4.68 -11.65
C ASN A 30 1.80 4.66 -10.11
N ILE A 31 0.67 4.65 -9.41
CA ILE A 31 0.63 4.55 -7.94
C ILE A 31 1.23 3.22 -7.48
N ILE A 32 0.79 2.10 -8.05
CA ILE A 32 1.24 0.77 -7.62
C ILE A 32 2.76 0.62 -7.82
N LYS A 33 3.26 0.95 -9.01
CA LYS A 33 4.70 0.83 -9.32
C LYS A 33 5.55 1.74 -8.45
N ASP A 34 5.08 2.96 -8.16
CA ASP A 34 5.83 3.91 -7.32
C ASP A 34 6.03 3.36 -5.90
N VAL A 35 4.99 2.77 -5.30
CA VAL A 35 5.11 2.09 -4.00
C VAL A 35 6.13 0.96 -4.03
N LEU A 36 6.11 0.11 -5.07
CA LEU A 36 7.00 -1.04 -5.15
C LEU A 36 8.46 -0.64 -5.41
N LEU A 37 8.68 0.27 -6.35
CA LEU A 37 10.02 0.74 -6.67
C LEU A 37 10.62 1.56 -5.53
N THR A 38 9.81 2.34 -4.81
CA THR A 38 10.25 3.04 -3.61
C THR A 38 10.73 2.05 -2.53
N ALA A 39 10.02 0.93 -2.35
CA ALA A 39 10.45 -0.11 -1.42
C ALA A 39 11.82 -0.68 -1.81
N ASP A 40 12.04 -0.99 -3.09
CA ASP A 40 13.33 -1.49 -3.58
C ASP A 40 14.44 -0.45 -3.44
N LEU A 41 14.17 0.83 -3.74
CA LEU A 41 15.13 1.92 -3.58
C LEU A 41 15.54 2.14 -2.12
N TYR A 42 14.64 1.87 -1.18
CA TYR A 42 14.92 1.93 0.26
C TYR A 42 15.59 0.67 0.81
N GLY A 43 15.89 -0.31 -0.06
CA GLY A 43 16.46 -1.58 0.35
C GLY A 43 15.48 -2.51 1.09
N ILE A 44 14.17 -2.25 0.98
CA ILE A 44 13.11 -3.05 1.58
C ILE A 44 12.58 -4.06 0.53
N GLU A 45 13.48 -4.86 0.00
CA GLU A 45 13.21 -5.81 -1.11
C GLU A 45 12.01 -6.73 -0.82
N SER A 46 11.78 -7.06 0.45
CA SER A 46 10.65 -7.90 0.87
C SER A 46 9.28 -7.34 0.52
N HIS A 47 9.18 -6.03 0.21
CA HIS A 47 7.95 -5.30 -0.11
C HIS A 47 8.01 -4.63 -1.50
N GLY A 48 9.09 -4.83 -2.23
CA GLY A 48 9.31 -4.31 -3.57
C GLY A 48 8.76 -5.22 -4.68
N MET A 49 9.42 -5.19 -5.83
CA MET A 49 8.98 -5.86 -7.05
C MET A 49 8.83 -7.37 -6.92
N GLN A 50 9.53 -8.04 -6.02
CA GLN A 50 9.32 -9.47 -5.77
C GLN A 50 7.87 -9.81 -5.36
N ARG A 51 7.09 -8.82 -4.88
CA ARG A 51 5.68 -9.00 -4.53
C ARG A 51 4.76 -9.14 -5.75
N MET A 52 5.22 -8.80 -6.95
CA MET A 52 4.41 -8.90 -8.17
C MET A 52 3.88 -10.32 -8.38
N VAL A 53 4.68 -11.35 -8.09
CA VAL A 53 4.24 -12.76 -8.16
C VAL A 53 3.07 -13.05 -7.20
N ARG A 54 3.06 -12.41 -6.03
CA ARG A 54 1.95 -12.54 -5.07
C ARG A 54 0.69 -11.87 -5.60
N TYR A 55 0.81 -10.71 -6.22
CA TYR A 55 -0.33 -9.99 -6.78
C TYR A 55 -0.92 -10.71 -7.98
N ASP A 56 -0.07 -11.21 -8.89
CA ASP A 56 -0.48 -12.08 -10.01
C ASP A 56 -1.35 -13.24 -9.52
N LYS A 57 -0.82 -14.02 -8.57
CA LYS A 57 -1.58 -15.13 -7.97
C LYS A 57 -2.85 -14.70 -7.24
N GLY A 58 -2.85 -13.52 -6.63
CA GLY A 58 -4.02 -12.97 -5.94
C GLY A 58 -5.13 -12.62 -6.92
N ILE A 59 -4.77 -12.01 -8.04
CA ILE A 59 -5.70 -11.67 -9.13
C ILE A 59 -6.24 -12.94 -9.78
N GLU A 60 -5.36 -13.90 -10.13
CA GLU A 60 -5.76 -15.18 -10.71
C GLU A 60 -6.74 -15.95 -9.83
N LYS A 61 -6.54 -15.93 -8.51
CA LYS A 61 -7.41 -16.60 -7.53
C LYS A 61 -8.67 -15.80 -7.15
N GLY A 62 -8.83 -14.58 -7.64
CA GLY A 62 -9.93 -13.70 -7.28
C GLY A 62 -9.90 -13.22 -5.82
N THR A 63 -8.71 -13.17 -5.18
CA THR A 63 -8.53 -12.57 -3.85
C THR A 63 -8.08 -11.11 -3.92
N ILE A 64 -7.69 -10.65 -5.10
CA ILE A 64 -7.44 -9.25 -5.44
C ILE A 64 -8.31 -8.91 -6.64
N HIS A 65 -9.15 -7.91 -6.51
CA HIS A 65 -10.05 -7.45 -7.57
C HIS A 65 -9.46 -6.18 -8.23
N PRO A 66 -8.91 -6.27 -9.46
CA PRO A 66 -8.26 -5.12 -10.11
C PRO A 66 -9.21 -3.96 -10.41
N ASP A 67 -10.49 -4.27 -10.63
CA ASP A 67 -11.56 -3.32 -10.94
C ASP A 67 -12.22 -2.70 -9.70
N ALA A 68 -11.94 -3.23 -8.50
CA ALA A 68 -12.50 -2.71 -7.26
C ALA A 68 -12.02 -1.27 -6.99
N LYS A 69 -12.96 -0.43 -6.55
CA LYS A 69 -12.69 0.96 -6.16
C LYS A 69 -12.96 1.15 -4.67
N PRO A 70 -12.11 1.90 -3.95
CA PRO A 70 -12.35 2.21 -2.55
C PRO A 70 -13.63 3.04 -2.38
N GLU A 71 -14.45 2.67 -1.41
CA GLU A 71 -15.70 3.34 -1.07
C GLU A 71 -15.64 3.91 0.35
N VAL A 72 -16.06 5.16 0.53
CA VAL A 72 -16.22 5.75 1.86
C VAL A 72 -17.56 5.31 2.43
N VAL A 73 -17.55 4.40 3.38
CA VAL A 73 -18.78 3.81 3.99
C VAL A 73 -19.24 4.55 5.23
N PHE A 74 -18.37 5.35 5.83
CA PHE A 74 -18.68 6.23 6.96
C PHE A 74 -17.74 7.42 6.96
N GLU A 75 -18.23 8.60 7.30
CA GLU A 75 -17.44 9.83 7.30
C GLU A 75 -17.88 10.81 8.37
N THR A 76 -16.90 11.43 9.01
CA THR A 76 -17.05 12.60 9.91
C THR A 76 -16.11 13.71 9.45
N PRO A 77 -16.17 14.92 10.02
CA PRO A 77 -15.20 15.97 9.68
C PRO A 77 -13.73 15.54 9.86
N VAL A 78 -13.42 14.69 10.84
CA VAL A 78 -12.04 14.30 11.22
C VAL A 78 -11.70 12.86 10.88
N SER A 79 -12.67 12.01 10.52
CA SER A 79 -12.43 10.60 10.28
C SER A 79 -13.22 10.05 9.09
N ALA A 80 -12.79 8.89 8.58
CA ALA A 80 -13.55 8.09 7.62
C ALA A 80 -13.27 6.59 7.79
N VAL A 81 -14.23 5.78 7.34
CA VAL A 81 -14.05 4.33 7.14
C VAL A 81 -14.19 4.04 5.66
N ILE A 82 -13.21 3.33 5.11
CA ILE A 82 -13.16 2.95 3.70
C ILE A 82 -13.32 1.45 3.58
N ASP A 83 -14.18 1.02 2.67
CA ASP A 83 -14.24 -0.36 2.19
C ASP A 83 -13.40 -0.48 0.91
N GLY A 84 -12.44 -1.37 0.91
CA GLY A 84 -11.54 -1.59 -0.23
C GLY A 84 -12.04 -2.66 -1.21
N HIS A 85 -13.15 -3.35 -0.89
CA HIS A 85 -13.75 -4.38 -1.76
C HIS A 85 -12.75 -5.42 -2.29
N ASP A 86 -11.76 -5.79 -1.46
CA ASP A 86 -10.66 -6.69 -1.80
C ASP A 86 -9.82 -6.24 -3.02
N GLY A 87 -9.79 -4.95 -3.29
CA GLY A 87 -9.00 -4.35 -4.36
C GLY A 87 -7.49 -4.32 -4.05
N MET A 88 -6.75 -3.66 -4.92
CA MET A 88 -5.30 -3.52 -4.80
C MET A 88 -4.91 -2.62 -3.62
N GLY A 89 -4.19 -3.18 -2.65
CA GLY A 89 -3.90 -2.51 -1.38
C GLY A 89 -3.20 -1.18 -1.52
N GLN A 90 -2.32 -1.01 -2.51
CA GLN A 90 -1.63 0.25 -2.78
C GLN A 90 -2.62 1.36 -3.16
N LEU A 91 -3.58 1.08 -4.02
CA LEU A 91 -4.58 2.06 -4.45
C LEU A 91 -5.50 2.46 -3.30
N ILE A 92 -5.96 1.48 -2.54
CA ILE A 92 -6.84 1.70 -1.40
C ILE A 92 -6.14 2.55 -0.33
N SER A 93 -4.89 2.23 -0.01
CA SER A 93 -4.13 2.95 1.01
C SER A 93 -3.71 4.35 0.55
N HIS A 94 -3.42 4.54 -0.74
CA HIS A 94 -3.17 5.85 -1.32
C HIS A 94 -4.42 6.74 -1.16
N PHE A 95 -5.57 6.26 -1.59
CA PHE A 95 -6.85 6.96 -1.43
C PHE A 95 -7.17 7.27 0.04
N ALA A 96 -6.93 6.31 0.94
CA ALA A 96 -7.16 6.50 2.38
C ALA A 96 -6.26 7.60 2.97
N MET A 97 -4.99 7.64 2.59
CA MET A 97 -4.07 8.67 3.05
C MET A 97 -4.42 10.05 2.46
N GLU A 98 -4.83 10.14 1.20
CA GLU A 98 -5.33 11.38 0.62
C GLU A 98 -6.53 11.93 1.38
N LYS A 99 -7.49 11.06 1.74
CA LYS A 99 -8.63 11.42 2.58
C LYS A 99 -8.22 11.90 3.97
N ALA A 100 -7.24 11.24 4.61
CA ALA A 100 -6.72 11.68 5.90
C ALA A 100 -6.05 13.07 5.80
N ILE A 101 -5.25 13.29 4.78
CA ILE A 101 -4.59 14.57 4.49
C ILE A 101 -5.62 15.68 4.25
N GLU A 102 -6.64 15.41 3.43
CA GLU A 102 -7.72 16.38 3.17
C GLU A 102 -8.40 16.83 4.47
N LYS A 103 -8.74 15.87 5.34
CA LYS A 103 -9.35 16.16 6.65
C LYS A 103 -8.41 16.94 7.55
N ALA A 104 -7.16 16.49 7.67
CA ALA A 104 -6.16 17.14 8.51
C ALA A 104 -5.93 18.61 8.11
N LYS A 105 -5.92 18.93 6.83
CA LYS A 105 -5.81 20.30 6.33
C LYS A 105 -7.01 21.18 6.72
N LYS A 106 -8.20 20.58 6.85
CA LYS A 106 -9.43 21.33 7.19
C LYS A 106 -9.64 21.48 8.69
N THR A 107 -9.28 20.47 9.47
CA THR A 107 -9.67 20.36 10.89
C THR A 107 -8.50 20.21 11.85
N GLY A 108 -7.26 20.10 11.34
CA GLY A 108 -6.05 19.88 12.14
C GLY A 108 -5.71 18.40 12.34
N VAL A 109 -6.65 17.47 12.11
CA VAL A 109 -6.43 16.02 12.24
C VAL A 109 -7.25 15.26 11.19
N GLY A 110 -6.71 14.14 10.68
CA GLY A 110 -7.42 13.22 9.81
C GLY A 110 -7.12 11.77 10.22
N PHE A 111 -8.16 10.99 10.47
CA PHE A 111 -8.06 9.59 10.83
C PHE A 111 -8.90 8.73 9.87
N VAL A 112 -8.26 7.81 9.15
CA VAL A 112 -8.95 6.94 8.19
C VAL A 112 -8.65 5.48 8.50
N SER A 113 -9.71 4.69 8.67
CA SER A 113 -9.65 3.25 8.82
C SER A 113 -10.06 2.57 7.51
N VAL A 114 -9.40 1.46 7.20
CA VAL A 114 -9.65 0.69 5.97
C VAL A 114 -9.98 -0.75 6.34
N ARG A 115 -10.98 -1.32 5.68
CA ARG A 115 -11.34 -2.73 5.74
C ARG A 115 -11.37 -3.35 4.34
N ASN A 116 -11.38 -4.68 4.26
CA ASN A 116 -11.44 -5.43 3.00
C ASN A 116 -10.37 -4.94 2.01
N SER A 117 -9.12 -4.93 2.46
CA SER A 117 -7.97 -4.52 1.66
C SER A 117 -6.94 -5.64 1.57
N ASN A 118 -5.99 -5.48 0.69
CA ASN A 118 -4.91 -6.41 0.48
C ASN A 118 -3.55 -5.82 0.90
N HIS A 119 -2.48 -6.58 0.70
CA HIS A 119 -1.12 -6.12 0.93
C HIS A 119 -0.86 -4.79 0.19
N PHE A 120 -0.33 -3.79 0.90
CA PHE A 120 -0.22 -2.41 0.42
C PHE A 120 1.22 -1.89 0.25
N GLY A 121 2.22 -2.77 0.35
CA GLY A 121 3.64 -2.39 0.27
C GLY A 121 4.19 -1.90 1.61
N ILE A 122 4.99 -0.86 1.60
CA ILE A 122 5.63 -0.28 2.79
C ILE A 122 4.75 0.81 3.42
N ALA A 123 4.47 0.71 4.70
CA ALA A 123 3.64 1.68 5.43
C ALA A 123 4.25 3.10 5.41
N GLY A 124 5.59 3.19 5.43
CA GLY A 124 6.30 4.47 5.39
C GLY A 124 5.98 5.33 4.17
N TYR A 125 5.69 4.73 3.02
CA TYR A 125 5.29 5.44 1.81
C TYR A 125 4.08 6.36 2.04
N TYR A 126 3.05 5.84 2.70
CA TYR A 126 1.82 6.60 2.98
C TYR A 126 2.05 7.68 4.03
N ALA A 127 2.82 7.40 5.06
CA ALA A 127 3.20 8.42 6.05
C ALA A 127 3.98 9.58 5.39
N GLU A 128 4.85 9.26 4.43
CA GLU A 128 5.61 10.26 3.66
C GLU A 128 4.71 11.13 2.77
N MET A 129 3.59 10.61 2.24
CA MET A 129 2.61 11.42 1.50
C MET A 129 2.12 12.60 2.34
N ALA A 130 1.83 12.38 3.61
CA ALA A 130 1.43 13.46 4.54
C ALA A 130 2.59 14.41 4.84
N SER A 131 3.79 13.87 5.07
CA SER A 131 5.01 14.67 5.32
C SER A 131 5.34 15.61 4.17
N LYS A 132 5.23 15.16 2.93
CA LYS A 132 5.42 15.98 1.72
C LYS A 132 4.42 17.15 1.63
N GLN A 133 3.35 17.12 2.41
CA GLN A 133 2.33 18.17 2.49
C GLN A 133 2.38 18.97 3.80
N GLY A 134 3.48 18.87 4.56
CA GLY A 134 3.71 19.62 5.80
C GLY A 134 2.91 19.08 7.00
N LEU A 135 2.49 17.83 6.96
CA LEU A 135 1.73 17.17 8.02
C LEU A 135 2.55 16.04 8.66
N LEU A 136 2.22 15.69 9.90
CA LEU A 136 2.70 14.45 10.50
C LEU A 136 1.87 13.28 9.98
N GLY A 137 2.51 12.32 9.32
CA GLY A 137 1.86 11.11 8.80
C GLY A 137 2.12 9.88 9.67
N MET A 138 1.10 9.05 9.83
CA MET A 138 1.20 7.75 10.47
C MET A 138 0.41 6.72 9.65
N ALA A 139 1.00 5.56 9.41
CA ALA A 139 0.33 4.42 8.79
C ALA A 139 0.65 3.14 9.56
N CYS A 140 -0.37 2.35 9.83
CA CYS A 140 -0.23 1.06 10.52
C CYS A 140 -1.20 0.05 9.93
N THR A 141 -0.91 -1.23 10.14
CA THR A 141 -1.76 -2.34 9.70
C THR A 141 -1.63 -3.51 10.67
N ASN A 142 -2.61 -4.40 10.64
CA ASN A 142 -2.47 -5.72 11.24
C ASN A 142 -1.55 -6.59 10.36
N SER A 143 -0.76 -7.44 10.98
CA SER A 143 0.05 -8.46 10.31
C SER A 143 0.09 -9.72 11.14
N GLU A 144 0.55 -10.82 10.54
CA GLU A 144 0.95 -11.98 11.34
C GLU A 144 2.06 -11.59 12.32
N ALA A 145 2.17 -12.31 13.43
CA ALA A 145 3.18 -12.05 14.46
C ALA A 145 4.58 -12.46 13.96
N ILE A 146 5.16 -11.63 13.09
CA ILE A 146 6.47 -11.85 12.46
C ILE A 146 7.62 -11.11 13.15
N MET A 147 7.29 -10.23 14.10
CA MET A 147 8.28 -9.51 14.91
C MET A 147 8.20 -9.99 16.36
N VAL A 148 9.28 -10.59 16.85
CA VAL A 148 9.40 -11.01 18.23
C VAL A 148 10.45 -10.12 18.89
N PRO A 149 10.11 -9.40 19.99
CA PRO A 149 11.10 -8.67 20.78
C PRO A 149 12.14 -9.65 21.32
N VAL A 150 13.41 -9.28 21.26
CA VAL A 150 14.56 -10.15 21.60
C VAL A 150 14.48 -10.77 23.01
N SER A 151 13.71 -10.15 23.91
CA SER A 151 13.53 -10.59 25.30
C SER A 151 12.21 -11.31 25.61
N TYR A 152 11.32 -11.50 24.64
CA TYR A 152 10.01 -12.12 24.85
C TYR A 152 9.82 -13.31 23.89
N THR A 153 10.14 -14.51 24.38
CA THR A 153 9.97 -15.77 23.63
C THR A 153 8.55 -16.34 23.65
N HIS A 154 7.58 -15.65 24.28
CA HIS A 154 6.25 -16.20 24.58
C HIS A 154 5.06 -15.37 24.06
N LEU A 155 5.26 -14.44 23.11
CA LEU A 155 4.13 -13.78 22.46
C LEU A 155 3.45 -14.78 21.51
N ARG A 156 2.50 -15.54 22.03
CA ARG A 156 1.49 -16.21 21.21
C ARG A 156 0.43 -15.17 20.86
N ALA A 157 0.21 -14.96 19.56
CA ALA A 157 -1.00 -14.28 19.13
C ALA A 157 -2.21 -15.12 19.51
N HIS A 158 -3.11 -14.55 20.26
CA HIS A 158 -4.43 -15.11 20.55
C HIS A 158 -5.41 -14.61 19.50
#